data_509494f8d4b478ad896d56e13f311eb4
#
_entry.id   509494f8d4b478ad896d56e13f311eb4
#
_cell.length_a   1.000
_cell.length_b   1.000
_cell.length_c   1.000
_cell.angle_alpha   90.00
_cell.angle_beta   90.00
_cell.angle_gamma   90.00
#
_symmetry.space_group_name_H-M   'P 1'
#
loop_
_entity.id
_entity.type
_entity.pdbx_description
1 polymer ?
#
loop_
_entity_poly.entity_id
_entity_poly.type
_entity_poly.pdbx_seq_one_letter_code
_entity_poly.pdbx_strand_id
1 'polypeptide(L)'
;MIDLQILLILNNLMNRKAFTLIELLVVVAIIGILAAVGVVAYNGYTGAAKKAVAQTNFDMIVKTLTHEFNFCLMGTETHIVNRCAGGNQLIECPEALNDLEKGVRATHDIFRCMGIKNPYANPAGKSGEFDVNVGAWTLSGINSNHKNWPGLITITSISPNKSKKSIAVYTKVAPDEPLIWKVIILE
;
A
#
# COMPACT_ATOMS: atom_id res chain seq x y z
N MET A 1 -73.39 8.40 -3.37
CA MET A 1 -72.77 9.71 -2.97
C MET A 1 -71.29 9.50 -2.91
N ILE A 2 -70.57 9.98 -3.87
CA ILE A 2 -69.11 9.96 -3.87
C ILE A 2 -68.68 11.00 -2.85
N ASP A 3 -67.99 10.56 -1.82
CA ASP A 3 -67.61 11.37 -0.68
C ASP A 3 -66.77 12.59 -1.13
N LEU A 4 -67.20 13.80 -0.77
CA LEU A 4 -66.52 15.05 -1.07
C LEU A 4 -65.05 15.02 -0.62
N GLN A 5 -64.74 14.22 0.36
CA GLN A 5 -63.40 13.94 0.86
C GLN A 5 -62.49 13.27 -0.20
N ILE A 6 -63.02 12.31 -0.96
CA ILE A 6 -62.26 11.62 -2.02
C ILE A 6 -61.96 12.60 -3.17
N LEU A 7 -62.88 13.49 -3.49
CA LEU A 7 -62.68 14.49 -4.53
C LEU A 7 -61.58 15.50 -4.15
N LEU A 8 -61.53 15.93 -2.88
CA LEU A 8 -60.50 16.82 -2.36
C LEU A 8 -59.10 16.15 -2.32
N ILE A 9 -59.04 14.86 -1.98
CA ILE A 9 -57.79 14.10 -1.99
C ILE A 9 -57.29 13.90 -3.42
N LEU A 10 -58.16 13.58 -4.36
CA LEU A 10 -57.82 13.47 -5.78
C LEU A 10 -57.29 14.78 -6.38
N ASN A 11 -57.94 15.90 -6.01
CA ASN A 11 -57.53 17.22 -6.48
C ASN A 11 -56.17 17.66 -5.91
N ASN A 12 -55.87 17.25 -4.67
CA ASN A 12 -54.56 17.48 -4.04
C ASN A 12 -53.46 16.59 -4.62
N LEU A 13 -53.78 15.38 -5.08
CA LEU A 13 -52.84 14.48 -5.77
C LEU A 13 -52.53 14.89 -7.20
N MET A 14 -53.47 15.63 -7.86
CA MET A 14 -53.27 16.10 -9.24
C MET A 14 -52.44 17.40 -9.34
N ASN A 15 -52.15 18.06 -8.23
CA ASN A 15 -51.32 19.27 -8.21
C ASN A 15 -49.80 18.98 -8.09
N ARG A 16 -49.35 17.82 -8.56
CA ARG A 16 -47.95 17.52 -8.70
C ARG A 16 -47.44 18.32 -9.91
N LYS A 17 -46.56 19.28 -9.65
CA LYS A 17 -45.84 19.94 -10.70
C LYS A 17 -45.07 18.90 -11.48
N ALA A 18 -45.49 18.60 -12.70
CA ALA A 18 -44.75 17.71 -13.58
C ALA A 18 -43.47 18.47 -14.07
N PHE A 19 -42.34 17.81 -14.00
CA PHE A 19 -41.09 18.32 -14.53
C PHE A 19 -41.24 18.55 -16.05
N THR A 20 -40.78 19.69 -16.52
CA THR A 20 -40.72 19.95 -17.95
C THR A 20 -39.56 19.16 -18.58
N LEU A 21 -39.71 18.74 -19.83
CA LEU A 21 -38.70 18.01 -20.57
C LEU A 21 -37.39 18.79 -20.66
N ILE A 22 -37.46 20.13 -20.77
CA ILE A 22 -36.28 20.99 -20.82
C ILE A 22 -35.52 21.05 -19.49
N GLU A 23 -36.22 21.04 -18.33
CA GLU A 23 -35.59 21.01 -17.01
C GLU A 23 -34.79 19.72 -16.85
N LEU A 24 -35.32 18.57 -17.27
CA LEU A 24 -34.60 17.30 -17.21
C LEU A 24 -33.40 17.31 -18.14
N LEU A 25 -33.56 17.83 -19.37
CA LEU A 25 -32.48 17.87 -20.37
C LEU A 25 -31.28 18.72 -19.88
N VAL A 26 -31.56 19.89 -19.31
CA VAL A 26 -30.50 20.76 -18.78
C VAL A 26 -29.77 20.12 -17.63
N VAL A 27 -30.49 19.44 -16.72
CA VAL A 27 -29.87 18.76 -15.58
C VAL A 27 -28.94 17.63 -16.04
N VAL A 28 -29.37 16.77 -16.98
CA VAL A 28 -28.51 15.68 -17.47
C VAL A 28 -27.31 16.20 -18.26
N ALA A 29 -27.46 17.31 -18.99
CA ALA A 29 -26.36 17.96 -19.69
C ALA A 29 -25.29 18.47 -18.70
N ILE A 30 -25.69 19.13 -17.61
CA ILE A 30 -24.76 19.61 -16.57
C ILE A 30 -24.07 18.45 -15.88
N ILE A 31 -24.83 17.41 -15.49
CA ILE A 31 -24.25 16.21 -14.86
C ILE A 31 -23.24 15.53 -15.82
N GLY A 32 -23.54 15.44 -17.09
CA GLY A 32 -22.65 14.88 -18.10
C GLY A 32 -21.31 15.62 -18.19
N ILE A 33 -21.34 16.95 -18.20
CA ILE A 33 -20.12 17.79 -18.23
C ILE A 33 -19.33 17.60 -16.93
N LEU A 34 -19.98 17.68 -15.78
CA LEU A 34 -19.32 17.50 -14.48
C LEU A 34 -18.71 16.11 -14.32
N ALA A 35 -19.40 15.06 -14.76
CA ALA A 35 -18.90 13.70 -14.73
C ALA A 35 -17.65 13.54 -15.61
N ALA A 36 -17.64 14.10 -16.81
CA ALA A 36 -16.50 14.03 -17.73
C ALA A 36 -15.22 14.62 -17.12
N VAL A 37 -15.32 15.81 -16.52
CA VAL A 37 -14.19 16.48 -15.84
C VAL A 37 -13.80 15.75 -14.55
N GLY A 38 -14.80 15.30 -13.78
CA GLY A 38 -14.60 14.63 -12.50
C GLY A 38 -13.81 13.33 -12.62
N VAL A 39 -14.07 12.50 -13.62
CA VAL A 39 -13.36 11.22 -13.84
C VAL A 39 -11.87 11.43 -14.09
N VAL A 40 -11.51 12.41 -14.91
CA VAL A 40 -10.10 12.71 -15.23
C VAL A 40 -9.34 13.17 -13.97
N ALA A 41 -9.93 14.11 -13.23
CA ALA A 41 -9.36 14.64 -12.00
C ALA A 41 -9.21 13.53 -10.94
N TYR A 42 -10.22 12.67 -10.78
CA TYR A 42 -10.21 11.56 -9.84
C TYR A 42 -9.08 10.55 -10.13
N ASN A 43 -8.89 10.18 -11.39
CA ASN A 43 -7.82 9.26 -11.80
C ASN A 43 -6.43 9.82 -11.50
N GLY A 44 -6.21 11.11 -11.76
CA GLY A 44 -4.96 11.78 -11.41
C GLY A 44 -4.70 11.80 -9.91
N TYR A 45 -5.71 12.14 -9.12
CA TYR A 45 -5.62 12.15 -7.66
C TYR A 45 -5.33 10.78 -7.07
N THR A 46 -6.04 9.75 -7.52
CA THR A 46 -5.83 8.37 -7.02
C THR A 46 -4.44 7.83 -7.37
N GLY A 47 -3.91 8.17 -8.55
CA GLY A 47 -2.54 7.82 -8.94
C GLY A 47 -1.50 8.47 -8.03
N ALA A 48 -1.63 9.77 -7.77
CA ALA A 48 -0.74 10.50 -6.85
C ALA A 48 -0.83 9.96 -5.42
N ALA A 49 -2.03 9.66 -4.93
CA ALA A 49 -2.24 9.08 -3.60
C ALA A 49 -1.55 7.71 -3.46
N LYS A 50 -1.70 6.82 -4.44
CA LYS A 50 -1.03 5.52 -4.46
C LYS A 50 0.50 5.65 -4.42
N LYS A 51 1.06 6.58 -5.21
CA LYS A 51 2.49 6.87 -5.21
C LYS A 51 2.96 7.33 -3.82
N ALA A 52 2.25 8.26 -3.21
CA ALA A 52 2.58 8.77 -1.87
C ALA A 52 2.54 7.66 -0.81
N VAL A 53 1.54 6.77 -0.85
CA VAL A 53 1.45 5.61 0.06
C VAL A 53 2.62 4.66 -0.15
N ALA A 54 2.98 4.33 -1.40
CA ALA A 54 4.12 3.45 -1.69
C ALA A 54 5.43 4.04 -1.16
N GLN A 55 5.67 5.35 -1.32
CA GLN A 55 6.83 6.04 -0.78
C GLN A 55 6.84 6.00 0.75
N THR A 56 5.72 6.29 1.39
CA THR A 56 5.60 6.26 2.86
C THR A 56 5.87 4.87 3.42
N ASN A 57 5.35 3.83 2.78
CA ASN A 57 5.61 2.43 3.15
C ASN A 57 7.11 2.10 3.06
N PHE A 58 7.75 2.51 1.98
CA PHE A 58 9.20 2.32 1.79
C PHE A 58 10.00 2.98 2.91
N ASP A 59 9.74 4.26 3.18
CA ASP A 59 10.43 5.02 4.22
C ASP A 59 10.21 4.42 5.62
N MET A 60 9.00 3.94 5.89
CA MET A 60 8.65 3.28 7.15
C MET A 60 9.44 1.99 7.33
N ILE A 61 9.52 1.14 6.30
CA ILE A 61 10.28 -0.12 6.33
C ILE A 61 11.77 0.17 6.54
N VAL A 62 12.36 1.12 5.80
CA VAL A 62 13.76 1.50 5.97
C VAL A 62 14.05 1.96 7.40
N LYS A 63 13.18 2.82 7.96
CA LYS A 63 13.32 3.30 9.35
C LYS A 63 13.22 2.16 10.36
N THR A 64 12.25 1.27 10.21
CA THR A 64 12.04 0.14 11.12
C THR A 64 13.24 -0.81 11.09
N LEU A 65 13.71 -1.20 9.90
CA LEU A 65 14.90 -2.04 9.77
C LEU A 65 16.14 -1.39 10.39
N THR A 66 16.36 -0.12 10.09
CA THR A 66 17.49 0.64 10.66
C THR A 66 17.42 0.66 12.18
N HIS A 67 16.23 0.86 12.73
CA HIS A 67 15.99 0.88 14.17
C HIS A 67 16.28 -0.48 14.80
N GLU A 68 15.64 -1.54 14.33
CA GLU A 68 15.75 -2.90 14.89
C GLU A 68 17.21 -3.40 14.87
N PHE A 69 17.90 -3.25 13.73
CA PHE A 69 19.28 -3.71 13.63
C PHE A 69 20.26 -2.84 14.42
N ASN A 70 20.05 -1.52 14.52
CA ASN A 70 20.89 -0.65 15.34
C ASN A 70 20.77 -0.97 16.83
N PHE A 71 19.57 -1.29 17.32
CA PHE A 71 19.41 -1.73 18.71
C PHE A 71 20.14 -3.05 18.99
N CYS A 72 20.13 -3.98 18.04
CA CYS A 72 20.93 -5.18 18.14
C CYS A 72 22.44 -4.90 18.16
N LEU A 73 22.91 -3.96 17.34
CA LEU A 73 24.33 -3.59 17.28
C LEU A 73 24.80 -2.87 18.55
N MET A 74 23.95 -2.04 19.14
CA MET A 74 24.24 -1.33 20.39
C MET A 74 24.11 -2.22 21.63
N GLY A 75 23.59 -3.44 21.49
CA GLY A 75 23.35 -4.37 22.60
C GLY A 75 22.27 -3.90 23.59
N THR A 76 21.43 -2.95 23.18
CA THR A 76 20.33 -2.44 24.01
C THR A 76 19.12 -3.37 23.98
N GLU A 77 18.96 -4.14 22.92
CA GLU A 77 17.92 -5.17 22.77
C GLU A 77 18.61 -6.53 22.60
N THR A 78 17.97 -7.56 23.17
CA THR A 78 18.48 -8.93 23.04
C THR A 78 17.87 -9.67 21.85
N HIS A 79 16.74 -9.16 21.34
CA HIS A 79 15.96 -9.84 20.30
C HIS A 79 15.33 -8.83 19.34
N ILE A 80 15.22 -9.20 18.07
CA ILE A 80 14.28 -8.58 17.13
C ILE A 80 12.90 -9.14 17.45
N VAL A 81 12.01 -8.28 17.90
CA VAL A 81 10.70 -8.68 18.42
C VAL A 81 9.66 -8.72 17.32
N ASN A 82 9.12 -9.89 17.03
CA ASN A 82 7.89 -10.02 16.28
C ASN A 82 6.69 -9.71 17.20
N ARG A 83 6.16 -8.47 17.10
CA ARG A 83 5.04 -7.99 17.93
C ARG A 83 3.65 -8.43 17.42
N CYS A 84 3.60 -9.35 16.46
CA CYS A 84 2.35 -9.82 15.89
C CYS A 84 1.65 -10.81 16.80
N ALA A 85 0.35 -10.66 16.96
CA ALA A 85 -0.49 -11.59 17.72
C ALA A 85 -0.35 -13.02 17.19
N GLY A 86 0.22 -13.92 18.00
CA GLY A 86 0.36 -15.35 17.72
C GLY A 86 1.72 -15.82 17.25
N GLY A 87 2.69 -14.96 17.00
CA GLY A 87 4.03 -15.35 16.58
C GLY A 87 5.08 -14.97 17.62
N ASN A 88 5.47 -15.92 18.48
CA ASN A 88 6.64 -15.79 19.34
C ASN A 88 7.94 -16.10 18.56
N GLN A 89 8.08 -15.58 17.36
CA GLN A 89 9.35 -15.66 16.66
C GLN A 89 10.22 -14.48 17.08
N LEU A 90 10.80 -14.65 18.24
CA LEU A 90 11.93 -13.83 18.67
C LEU A 90 13.17 -14.42 17.99
N ILE A 91 13.92 -13.61 17.28
CA ILE A 91 15.26 -13.98 16.86
C ILE A 91 16.25 -13.24 17.72
N GLU A 92 17.20 -13.96 18.28
CA GLU A 92 18.25 -13.34 19.08
C GLU A 92 19.11 -12.43 18.22
N CYS A 93 19.50 -11.27 18.76
CA CYS A 93 20.33 -10.30 18.04
C CYS A 93 21.61 -10.90 17.47
N PRO A 94 22.39 -11.73 18.19
CA PRO A 94 23.56 -12.39 17.64
C PRO A 94 23.23 -13.29 16.44
N GLU A 95 22.11 -14.01 16.46
CA GLU A 95 21.67 -14.83 15.33
C GLU A 95 21.25 -13.97 14.14
N ALA A 96 20.46 -12.92 14.37
CA ALA A 96 20.01 -11.99 13.34
C ALA A 96 21.16 -11.25 12.64
N LEU A 97 22.21 -10.91 13.38
CA LEU A 97 23.41 -10.26 12.84
C LEU A 97 24.35 -11.25 12.14
N ASN A 98 24.41 -12.52 12.57
CA ASN A 98 25.24 -13.54 11.94
C ASN A 98 24.60 -14.10 10.67
N ASP A 99 23.29 -14.26 10.66
CA ASP A 99 22.50 -14.66 9.50
C ASP A 99 21.47 -13.56 9.17
N LEU A 100 21.91 -12.59 8.35
CA LEU A 100 21.07 -11.46 7.97
C LEU A 100 19.79 -11.88 7.22
N GLU A 101 19.80 -13.01 6.53
CA GLU A 101 18.58 -13.49 5.86
C GLU A 101 17.54 -13.89 6.89
N LYS A 102 17.91 -14.61 7.95
CA LYS A 102 17.03 -14.92 9.06
C LYS A 102 16.57 -13.66 9.80
N GLY A 103 17.48 -12.73 10.07
CA GLY A 103 17.16 -11.45 10.71
C GLY A 103 16.14 -10.66 9.92
N VAL A 104 16.31 -10.52 8.61
CA VAL A 104 15.38 -9.83 7.73
C VAL A 104 14.05 -10.57 7.63
N ARG A 105 14.04 -11.91 7.59
CA ARG A 105 12.80 -12.71 7.61
C ARG A 105 12.01 -12.50 8.90
N ALA A 106 12.64 -12.38 10.03
CA ALA A 106 11.98 -12.10 11.31
C ALA A 106 11.28 -10.74 11.30
N THR A 107 11.87 -9.72 10.64
CA THR A 107 11.24 -8.40 10.50
C THR A 107 10.07 -8.38 9.51
N HIS A 108 10.00 -9.33 8.58
CA HIS A 108 8.89 -9.43 7.62
C HIS A 108 7.51 -9.50 8.30
N ASP A 109 7.40 -10.30 9.37
CA ASP A 109 6.15 -10.44 10.10
C ASP A 109 5.76 -9.14 10.83
N ILE A 110 6.74 -8.34 11.25
CA ILE A 110 6.50 -7.01 11.81
C ILE A 110 5.77 -6.15 10.78
N PHE A 111 6.20 -6.16 9.53
CA PHE A 111 5.58 -5.35 8.46
C PHE A 111 4.16 -5.80 8.13
N ARG A 112 3.89 -7.10 8.16
CA ARG A 112 2.51 -7.62 8.02
C ARG A 112 1.60 -7.10 9.13
N CYS A 113 2.09 -7.06 10.36
CA CYS A 113 1.33 -6.55 11.50
C CYS A 113 1.11 -5.05 11.47
N MET A 114 2.05 -4.29 10.94
CA MET A 114 1.90 -2.86 10.74
C MET A 114 0.82 -2.53 9.70
N GLY A 115 0.23 -3.55 9.06
CA GLY A 115 -0.82 -3.36 8.07
C GLY A 115 -0.33 -2.68 6.79
N ILE A 116 0.98 -2.81 6.48
CA ILE A 116 1.55 -2.29 5.24
C ILE A 116 0.94 -3.05 4.07
N LYS A 117 0.26 -2.32 3.20
CA LYS A 117 -0.40 -2.88 2.01
C LYS A 117 0.11 -2.22 0.76
N ASN A 118 0.28 -3.00 -0.29
CA ASN A 118 0.62 -2.47 -1.60
C ASN A 118 -0.57 -1.68 -2.19
N PRO A 119 -0.45 -0.36 -2.42
CA PRO A 119 -1.54 0.46 -2.95
C PRO A 119 -1.93 0.12 -4.39
N TYR A 120 -1.11 -0.66 -5.10
CA TYR A 120 -1.35 -1.12 -6.46
C TYR A 120 -1.85 -2.57 -6.51
N ALA A 121 -1.98 -3.25 -5.37
CA ALA A 121 -2.51 -4.61 -5.34
C ALA A 121 -3.93 -4.65 -5.89
N ASN A 122 -4.22 -5.67 -6.68
CA ASN A 122 -5.58 -5.89 -7.16
C ASN A 122 -6.38 -6.61 -6.07
N PRO A 123 -7.45 -6.00 -5.53
CA PRO A 123 -8.26 -6.61 -4.48
C PRO A 123 -8.96 -7.91 -4.91
N ALA A 124 -9.08 -8.16 -6.23
CA ALA A 124 -9.71 -9.36 -6.78
C ALA A 124 -8.70 -10.44 -7.24
N GLY A 125 -7.41 -10.18 -7.15
CA GLY A 125 -6.39 -11.04 -7.75
C GLY A 125 -5.53 -11.78 -6.71
N LYS A 126 -5.34 -13.06 -6.91
CA LYS A 126 -4.43 -13.92 -6.13
C LYS A 126 -2.94 -13.49 -6.17
N SER A 127 -2.61 -12.45 -6.89
CA SER A 127 -1.25 -11.98 -7.13
C SER A 127 -0.87 -10.70 -6.38
N GLY A 128 -1.75 -10.18 -5.54
CA GLY A 128 -1.53 -8.94 -4.77
C GLY A 128 -1.19 -9.13 -3.30
N GLU A 129 -0.95 -10.36 -2.86
CA GLU A 129 -0.73 -10.66 -1.43
C GLU A 129 0.66 -10.26 -0.90
N PHE A 130 1.58 -9.88 -1.77
CA PHE A 130 2.93 -9.53 -1.33
C PHE A 130 3.09 -8.02 -1.27
N ASP A 131 2.83 -7.48 -0.10
CA ASP A 131 3.09 -6.07 0.20
C ASP A 131 4.59 -5.85 0.46
N VAL A 132 5.23 -6.85 1.07
CA VAL A 132 6.67 -6.89 1.34
C VAL A 132 7.20 -8.27 0.98
N ASN A 133 8.29 -8.33 0.23
CA ASN A 133 8.98 -9.56 -0.12
C ASN A 133 10.37 -9.59 0.51
N VAL A 134 10.72 -10.73 1.10
CA VAL A 134 12.01 -10.94 1.76
C VAL A 134 12.71 -12.13 1.13
N GLY A 135 13.95 -11.96 0.69
CA GLY A 135 14.74 -13.07 0.14
C GLY A 135 16.07 -12.62 -0.46
N ALA A 136 16.92 -13.60 -0.72
CA ALA A 136 18.16 -13.39 -1.46
C ALA A 136 17.85 -13.30 -2.95
N TRP A 137 17.64 -12.09 -3.47
CA TRP A 137 17.34 -11.86 -4.87
C TRP A 137 18.58 -11.27 -5.58
N THR A 138 18.83 -11.73 -6.79
CA THR A 138 19.78 -11.05 -7.68
C THR A 138 19.20 -9.74 -8.19
N LEU A 139 20.04 -8.76 -8.52
CA LEU A 139 19.57 -7.48 -9.08
C LEU A 139 18.68 -7.65 -10.31
N SER A 140 18.93 -8.67 -11.14
CA SER A 140 18.09 -8.99 -12.29
C SER A 140 16.69 -9.50 -11.88
N GLY A 141 16.60 -10.33 -10.86
CA GLY A 141 15.35 -10.82 -10.30
C GLY A 141 14.51 -9.70 -9.65
N ILE A 142 15.17 -8.76 -8.97
CA ILE A 142 14.53 -7.57 -8.40
C ILE A 142 13.88 -6.73 -9.51
N ASN A 143 14.61 -6.42 -10.58
CA ASN A 143 14.12 -5.61 -11.69
C ASN A 143 12.90 -6.25 -12.39
N SER A 144 12.90 -7.56 -12.61
CA SER A 144 11.78 -8.24 -13.26
C SER A 144 10.51 -8.19 -12.40
N ASN A 145 10.64 -8.41 -11.11
CA ASN A 145 9.50 -8.37 -10.19
C ASN A 145 8.93 -6.96 -10.04
N HIS A 146 9.77 -5.95 -9.82
CA HIS A 146 9.30 -4.58 -9.65
C HIS A 146 8.76 -3.93 -10.91
N LYS A 147 9.19 -4.38 -12.10
CA LYS A 147 8.60 -3.92 -13.37
C LYS A 147 7.11 -4.23 -13.46
N ASN A 148 6.72 -5.41 -12.95
CA ASN A 148 5.35 -5.90 -13.05
C ASN A 148 4.49 -5.57 -11.80
N TRP A 149 5.13 -5.17 -10.68
CA TRP A 149 4.49 -5.03 -9.37
C TRP A 149 4.90 -3.72 -8.68
N PRO A 150 4.41 -2.57 -9.16
CA PRO A 150 4.65 -1.31 -8.46
C PRO A 150 4.08 -1.37 -7.04
N GLY A 151 4.75 -0.69 -6.12
CA GLY A 151 4.40 -0.69 -4.69
C GLY A 151 4.85 -1.91 -3.90
N LEU A 152 5.35 -2.97 -4.57
CA LEU A 152 6.00 -4.10 -3.91
C LEU A 152 7.34 -3.64 -3.32
N ILE A 153 7.57 -3.93 -2.04
CA ILE A 153 8.83 -3.65 -1.37
C ILE A 153 9.61 -4.96 -1.22
N THR A 154 10.82 -4.99 -1.69
CA THR A 154 11.73 -6.14 -1.54
C THR A 154 12.86 -5.79 -0.62
N ILE A 155 13.11 -6.66 0.34
CA ILE A 155 14.20 -6.57 1.30
C ILE A 155 15.14 -7.75 1.05
N THR A 156 16.43 -7.47 0.92
CA THR A 156 17.44 -8.49 0.71
C THR A 156 18.68 -8.21 1.53
N SER A 157 19.31 -9.27 2.02
CA SER A 157 20.65 -9.17 2.59
C SER A 157 21.65 -9.07 1.46
N ILE A 158 22.56 -8.09 1.54
CA ILE A 158 23.69 -7.96 0.63
C ILE A 158 24.97 -8.14 1.42
N SER A 159 25.76 -9.10 1.02
CA SER A 159 27.09 -9.31 1.58
C SER A 159 28.11 -9.31 0.42
N PRO A 160 28.42 -8.12 -0.14
CA PRO A 160 29.33 -8.02 -1.30
C PRO A 160 30.74 -8.53 -0.97
N ASN A 161 31.14 -8.41 0.27
CA ASN A 161 32.31 -9.05 0.87
C ASN A 161 31.88 -9.61 2.22
N LYS A 162 32.34 -10.80 2.58
CA LYS A 162 32.01 -11.46 3.85
C LYS A 162 32.27 -10.61 5.11
N SER A 163 32.96 -9.48 4.97
CA SER A 163 33.28 -8.54 6.04
C SER A 163 32.28 -7.39 6.24
N LYS A 164 31.45 -7.07 5.24
CA LYS A 164 30.45 -5.99 5.37
C LYS A 164 29.06 -6.54 5.26
N LYS A 165 28.31 -6.43 6.34
CA LYS A 165 26.91 -6.84 6.42
C LYS A 165 26.03 -5.66 6.03
N SER A 166 25.16 -5.82 5.06
CA SER A 166 24.24 -4.77 4.64
C SER A 166 22.90 -5.33 4.18
N ILE A 167 21.87 -4.54 4.35
CA ILE A 167 20.51 -4.83 3.93
C ILE A 167 20.11 -3.82 2.88
N ALA A 168 19.60 -4.28 1.75
CA ALA A 168 19.04 -3.39 0.75
C ALA A 168 17.54 -3.52 0.69
N VAL A 169 16.86 -2.39 0.61
CA VAL A 169 15.43 -2.25 0.45
C VAL A 169 15.17 -1.61 -0.90
N TYR A 170 14.30 -2.21 -1.70
CA TYR A 170 13.97 -1.76 -3.05
C TYR A 170 12.46 -1.61 -3.19
N THR A 171 12.03 -0.62 -3.96
CA THR A 171 10.65 -0.50 -4.41
C THR A 171 10.55 0.29 -5.70
N LYS A 172 9.45 0.10 -6.42
CA LYS A 172 9.02 0.95 -7.52
C LYS A 172 7.74 1.66 -7.07
N VAL A 173 7.81 2.95 -6.81
CA VAL A 173 6.70 3.71 -6.18
C VAL A 173 5.51 3.92 -7.11
N ALA A 174 5.71 3.88 -8.43
CA ALA A 174 4.66 3.97 -9.43
C ALA A 174 5.06 3.23 -10.71
N PRO A 175 4.11 2.85 -11.59
CA PRO A 175 4.39 2.09 -12.82
C PRO A 175 5.45 2.72 -13.73
N ASP A 176 5.42 4.05 -13.85
CA ASP A 176 6.27 4.81 -14.76
C ASP A 176 7.52 5.43 -14.08
N GLU A 177 7.70 5.18 -12.79
CA GLU A 177 8.83 5.68 -12.02
C GLU A 177 10.01 4.70 -12.02
N PRO A 178 11.24 5.19 -11.83
CA PRO A 178 12.39 4.33 -11.67
C PRO A 178 12.33 3.55 -10.35
N LEU A 179 13.12 2.46 -10.29
CA LEU A 179 13.33 1.72 -9.06
C LEU A 179 14.10 2.61 -8.07
N ILE A 180 13.58 2.76 -6.86
CA ILE A 180 14.29 3.39 -5.75
C ILE A 180 14.84 2.32 -4.81
N TRP A 181 15.96 2.61 -4.17
CA TRP A 181 16.61 1.68 -3.24
C TRP A 181 17.37 2.41 -2.14
N LYS A 182 17.52 1.74 -1.01
CA LYS A 182 18.30 2.19 0.12
C LYS A 182 19.11 1.02 0.65
N VAL A 183 20.39 1.27 0.98
CA VAL A 183 21.25 0.31 1.66
C VAL A 183 21.43 0.74 3.10
N ILE A 184 21.23 -0.20 4.02
CA ILE A 184 21.48 -0.09 5.44
C ILE A 184 22.78 -0.87 5.69
N ILE A 185 23.82 -0.18 6.10
CA ILE A 185 25.12 -0.79 6.41
C ILE A 185 25.13 -1.09 7.91
N LEU A 186 25.48 -2.34 8.24
CA LEU A 186 25.60 -2.83 9.61
C LEU A 186 27.11 -3.01 9.89
N GLU A 187 27.69 -2.03 10.50
CA GLU A 187 29.13 -2.03 10.89
C GLU A 187 29.30 -2.50 12.34
#